data_e128deee1258f64de048fcc587302435
#
_entry.id   e128deee1258f64de048fcc587302435
#
_cell.length_a   1.000
_cell.length_b   1.000
_cell.length_c   1.000
_cell.angle_alpha   90.00
_cell.angle_beta   90.00
_cell.angle_gamma   90.00
#
_symmetry.space_group_name_H-M   'P 1'
#
loop_
_entity.id
_entity.type
_entity.pdbx_description
1 polymer ?
#
loop_
_entity_poly.entity_id
_entity_poly.type
_entity_poly.pdbx_seq_one_letter_code
_entity_poly.pdbx_strand_id
1 'polypeptide(L)'
;MFGWEFPPYNSGGLGTACYGLTKALSRANVSVVFVLPKKLNGLRHDFLKIVFANVRNIKFRGIKTLLHPYINAELYDEYLQAALDHEVYGLNLFDEVRRYGLQARVIAREEEHDVIHAHDWLSFRAGIEAKKISGKPLIVHVHATEFDRTGGKPNQYIYDEERRGLHSADCIIAVSQHTKDVIVEHYAISPEKIMVVHNGIDQAEHRRVLPPALAHIKARGKKIILFVGRITIQKGPDYFIQVARRVLDIDPNVLFIMSGSGDMEHQIIRMAADMGLGDKIVFAGFVRGDELTKLYRAADLYVMPSVSEPFGITALEALANGTPILVSKQSGAAEVLTHVLKSDFWDIDDMTDKIVNVIQSTGLHDTLGEMGGHDVEHVTWESAAGKCITIYEDIINKAR
;
A
#
# COMPACT_ATOMS: atom_id res chain seq x y z
N MET A 1 0.53 19.34 2.65
CA MET A 1 0.66 17.89 2.89
C MET A 1 2.10 17.46 2.72
N PHE A 2 2.62 16.60 3.60
CA PHE A 2 3.96 16.02 3.52
C PHE A 2 3.85 14.54 3.18
N GLY A 3 4.51 14.11 2.09
CA GLY A 3 4.57 12.72 1.65
C GLY A 3 5.99 12.31 1.27
N TRP A 4 6.20 11.04 0.98
CA TRP A 4 7.51 10.50 0.62
C TRP A 4 7.61 10.11 -0.84
N GLU A 5 6.53 9.60 -1.39
CA GLU A 5 6.42 9.19 -2.79
C GLU A 5 5.11 9.69 -3.43
N PHE A 6 5.13 9.84 -4.75
CA PHE A 6 3.97 10.27 -5.55
C PHE A 6 4.13 9.74 -6.98
N PRO A 7 3.04 9.30 -7.67
CA PRO A 7 3.12 8.83 -9.04
C PRO A 7 3.68 9.86 -10.01
N PRO A 8 4.44 9.46 -11.02
CA PRO A 8 4.76 8.07 -11.42
C PRO A 8 5.93 7.44 -10.65
N TYR A 9 6.47 8.11 -9.64
CA TYR A 9 7.62 7.71 -8.83
C TYR A 9 7.19 7.10 -7.51
N ASN A 10 6.31 6.11 -7.56
CA ASN A 10 5.86 5.34 -6.41
C ASN A 10 6.16 3.85 -6.60
N SER A 11 6.38 3.17 -5.49
CA SER A 11 6.69 1.75 -5.46
C SER A 11 5.64 0.91 -4.75
N GLY A 12 4.61 1.55 -4.19
CA GLY A 12 3.61 0.86 -3.40
C GLY A 12 2.31 1.63 -3.19
N GLY A 13 1.52 1.16 -2.24
CA GLY A 13 0.20 1.69 -1.93
C GLY A 13 0.20 3.12 -1.40
N LEU A 14 1.28 3.57 -0.74
CA LEU A 14 1.37 4.92 -0.16
C LEU A 14 1.24 6.01 -1.24
N GLY A 15 2.03 5.90 -2.32
CA GLY A 15 1.97 6.87 -3.42
C GLY A 15 0.62 6.87 -4.12
N THR A 16 0.02 5.69 -4.33
CA THR A 16 -1.33 5.54 -4.88
C THR A 16 -2.37 6.19 -3.98
N ALA A 17 -2.29 5.98 -2.66
CA ALA A 17 -3.19 6.58 -1.69
C ALA A 17 -3.06 8.11 -1.65
N CYS A 18 -1.83 8.64 -1.61
CA CYS A 18 -1.59 10.08 -1.65
C CYS A 18 -2.15 10.72 -2.93
N TYR A 19 -1.97 10.06 -4.07
CA TYR A 19 -2.49 10.55 -5.35
C TYR A 19 -4.02 10.56 -5.39
N GLY A 20 -4.66 9.44 -5.05
CA GLY A 20 -6.13 9.32 -5.07
C GLY A 20 -6.79 10.32 -4.12
N LEU A 21 -6.28 10.40 -2.88
CA LEU A 21 -6.81 11.33 -1.88
C LEU A 21 -6.65 12.79 -2.31
N THR A 22 -5.45 13.21 -2.78
CA THR A 22 -5.20 14.61 -3.18
C THR A 22 -6.02 15.01 -4.39
N LYS A 23 -6.22 14.10 -5.35
CA LYS A 23 -7.08 14.30 -6.52
C LYS A 23 -8.54 14.53 -6.10
N ALA A 24 -9.06 13.71 -5.18
CA ALA A 24 -10.41 13.85 -4.67
C ALA A 24 -10.61 15.12 -3.80
N LEU A 25 -9.63 15.46 -2.94
CA LEU A 25 -9.64 16.71 -2.19
C LEU A 25 -9.69 17.94 -3.10
N SER A 26 -8.88 17.95 -4.18
CA SER A 26 -8.90 19.04 -5.16
C SER A 26 -10.26 19.16 -5.87
N ARG A 27 -10.90 18.05 -6.22
CA ARG A 27 -12.26 18.04 -6.78
C ARG A 27 -13.30 18.61 -5.81
N ALA A 28 -13.05 18.45 -4.50
CA ALA A 28 -13.88 19.03 -3.44
C ALA A 28 -13.45 20.48 -3.06
N ASN A 29 -12.71 21.18 -3.94
CA ASN A 29 -12.24 22.54 -3.76
C ASN A 29 -11.28 22.76 -2.57
N VAL A 30 -10.57 21.75 -2.12
CA VAL A 30 -9.48 21.90 -1.15
C VAL A 30 -8.19 22.19 -1.90
N SER A 31 -7.55 23.34 -1.60
CA SER A 31 -6.24 23.67 -2.14
C SER A 31 -5.16 22.81 -1.47
N VAL A 32 -4.42 22.04 -2.26
CA VAL A 32 -3.38 21.14 -1.75
C VAL A 32 -1.99 21.58 -2.21
N VAL A 33 -1.11 21.85 -1.25
CA VAL A 33 0.33 21.95 -1.47
C VAL A 33 0.96 20.63 -1.02
N PHE A 34 1.45 19.81 -1.97
CA PHE A 34 2.06 18.53 -1.68
C PHE A 34 3.58 18.62 -1.69
N VAL A 35 4.21 18.30 -0.58
CA VAL A 35 5.66 18.42 -0.38
C VAL A 35 6.31 17.05 -0.47
N LEU A 36 7.35 16.94 -1.30
CA LEU A 36 8.18 15.75 -1.45
C LEU A 36 9.61 16.03 -0.98
N PRO A 37 10.34 15.02 -0.46
CA PRO A 37 11.69 15.23 0.07
C PRO A 37 12.70 15.66 -1.00
N LYS A 38 12.47 15.30 -2.27
CA LYS A 38 13.39 15.63 -3.36
C LYS A 38 12.67 15.95 -4.67
N LYS A 39 13.34 16.76 -5.51
CA LYS A 39 12.85 17.12 -6.84
C LYS A 39 12.81 15.91 -7.77
N LEU A 40 11.65 15.68 -8.36
CA LEU A 40 11.42 14.67 -9.38
C LEU A 40 11.20 15.37 -10.73
N ASN A 41 11.95 14.97 -11.76
CA ASN A 41 11.85 15.58 -13.08
C ASN A 41 10.53 15.22 -13.76
N GLY A 42 9.85 16.19 -14.35
CA GLY A 42 8.60 15.97 -15.10
C GLY A 42 7.37 15.74 -14.21
N LEU A 43 7.49 15.82 -12.89
CA LEU A 43 6.34 15.69 -12.00
C LEU A 43 5.52 17.00 -12.00
N ARG A 44 4.37 16.98 -12.68
CA ARG A 44 3.37 18.05 -12.69
C ARG A 44 1.99 17.42 -12.68
N HIS A 45 1.10 18.00 -11.88
CA HIS A 45 -0.31 17.65 -11.87
C HIS A 45 -1.13 18.93 -11.79
N ASP A 46 -2.16 19.02 -12.61
CA ASP A 46 -2.97 20.26 -12.74
C ASP A 46 -3.87 20.50 -11.50
N PHE A 47 -4.05 19.48 -10.67
CA PHE A 47 -4.96 19.53 -9.52
C PHE A 47 -4.26 19.85 -8.18
N LEU A 48 -2.93 20.00 -8.14
CA LEU A 48 -2.23 20.37 -6.91
C LEU A 48 -0.90 21.10 -7.17
N LYS A 49 -0.47 21.89 -6.19
CA LYS A 49 0.87 22.49 -6.17
C LYS A 49 1.87 21.51 -5.57
N ILE A 50 2.90 21.12 -6.32
CA ILE A 50 4.00 20.30 -5.81
C ILE A 50 5.18 21.15 -5.43
N VAL A 51 5.65 21.00 -4.20
CA VAL A 51 6.84 21.64 -3.65
C VAL A 51 7.88 20.61 -3.29
N PHE A 52 9.14 20.90 -3.56
CA PHE A 52 10.25 20.01 -3.24
C PHE A 52 11.09 20.61 -2.13
N ALA A 53 11.34 19.80 -1.10
CA ALA A 53 12.16 20.20 0.04
C ALA A 53 13.65 20.39 -0.29
N ASN A 54 14.06 20.19 -1.54
CA ASN A 54 15.41 20.38 -2.11
C ASN A 54 16.52 20.17 -1.08
N VAL A 55 16.64 18.95 -0.61
CA VAL A 55 17.81 18.55 0.18
C VAL A 55 19.01 18.63 -0.76
N ARG A 56 19.86 19.66 -0.59
CA ARG A 56 21.00 19.89 -1.46
C ARG A 56 21.95 18.69 -1.43
N ASN A 57 22.41 18.26 -2.61
CA ASN A 57 23.43 17.24 -2.89
C ASN A 57 22.96 15.80 -3.17
N ILE A 58 21.77 15.60 -3.72
CA ILE A 58 21.44 14.30 -4.30
C ILE A 58 21.57 14.38 -5.82
N LYS A 59 22.67 13.85 -6.37
CA LYS A 59 22.83 13.64 -7.81
C LYS A 59 22.05 12.38 -8.20
N PHE A 60 21.00 12.56 -9.02
CA PHE A 60 20.32 11.42 -9.65
C PHE A 60 21.20 10.80 -10.74
N ARG A 61 21.64 9.58 -10.54
CA ARG A 61 21.88 8.64 -11.65
C ARG A 61 20.77 7.60 -11.57
N GLY A 62 20.25 7.17 -12.73
CA GLY A 62 19.18 6.18 -12.82
C GLY A 62 19.60 4.86 -12.19
N ILE A 63 19.38 4.73 -10.90
CA ILE A 63 19.58 3.51 -10.13
C ILE A 63 18.18 2.97 -9.87
N LYS A 64 18.00 1.67 -10.07
CA LYS A 64 16.84 0.94 -9.57
C LYS A 64 16.66 1.35 -8.11
N THR A 65 15.56 2.00 -7.81
CA THR A 65 15.32 2.79 -6.60
C THR A 65 15.46 1.99 -5.32
N LEU A 66 16.44 2.36 -4.49
CA LEU A 66 16.63 1.87 -3.11
C LEU A 66 15.76 2.61 -2.07
N LEU A 67 14.98 3.61 -2.49
CA LEU A 67 14.12 4.38 -1.60
C LEU A 67 12.68 3.88 -1.71
N HIS A 68 12.41 2.74 -1.08
CA HIS A 68 11.08 2.31 -0.77
C HIS A 68 10.72 2.76 0.65
N PRO A 69 9.52 3.30 0.93
CA PRO A 69 9.08 3.64 2.29
C PRO A 69 9.02 2.42 3.23
N TYR A 70 9.31 1.25 2.70
CA TYR A 70 9.24 -0.06 3.33
C TYR A 70 10.60 -0.79 3.40
N ILE A 71 11.71 -0.11 3.13
CA ILE A 71 13.03 -0.66 3.46
C ILE A 71 13.16 -0.67 4.99
N ASN A 72 13.43 -1.85 5.57
CA ASN A 72 13.89 -1.91 6.94
C ASN A 72 15.34 -1.40 7.03
N ALA A 73 15.78 -0.98 8.22
CA ALA A 73 17.10 -0.40 8.40
C ALA A 73 18.26 -1.37 8.04
N GLU A 74 18.08 -2.68 8.27
CA GLU A 74 19.05 -3.72 7.96
C GLU A 74 19.24 -3.90 6.45
N LEU A 75 18.15 -3.94 5.68
CA LEU A 75 18.21 -4.02 4.23
C LEU A 75 18.81 -2.75 3.61
N TYR A 76 18.56 -1.60 4.22
CA TYR A 76 19.14 -0.34 3.79
C TYR A 76 20.67 -0.33 4.03
N ASP A 77 21.13 -0.86 5.15
CA ASP A 77 22.57 -0.97 5.48
C ASP A 77 23.29 -1.99 4.59
N GLU A 78 22.68 -3.14 4.25
CA GLU A 78 23.20 -4.08 3.24
C GLU A 78 23.31 -3.44 1.85
N TYR A 79 22.31 -2.70 1.45
CA TYR A 79 22.31 -1.97 0.18
C TYR A 79 23.30 -0.80 0.17
N LEU A 80 23.52 -0.14 1.32
CA LEU A 80 24.57 0.87 1.48
C LEU A 80 25.96 0.25 1.30
N GLN A 81 26.22 -0.91 1.88
CA GLN A 81 27.51 -1.61 1.71
C GLN A 81 27.73 -2.02 0.23
N ALA A 82 26.70 -2.43 -0.48
CA ALA A 82 26.77 -2.73 -1.91
C ALA A 82 26.85 -1.47 -2.80
N ALA A 83 26.41 -0.29 -2.31
CA ALA A 83 26.38 0.98 -3.04
C ALA A 83 27.56 1.91 -2.70
N LEU A 84 28.44 1.55 -1.78
CA LEU A 84 29.60 2.36 -1.36
C LEU A 84 30.62 2.65 -2.48
N ASP A 85 30.51 2.02 -3.64
CA ASP A 85 31.27 2.37 -4.83
C ASP A 85 30.71 3.56 -5.63
N HIS A 86 29.57 4.16 -5.23
CA HIS A 86 28.96 5.29 -5.93
C HIS A 86 28.25 6.26 -4.96
N GLU A 87 28.85 7.44 -4.75
CA GLU A 87 28.35 8.61 -3.99
C GLU A 87 26.95 9.09 -4.38
N VAL A 88 25.84 8.48 -3.88
CA VAL A 88 24.49 8.85 -4.35
C VAL A 88 23.47 9.23 -3.28
N TYR A 89 23.65 8.87 -2.01
CA TYR A 89 22.73 9.24 -0.93
C TYR A 89 23.47 9.70 0.34
N GLY A 90 22.80 10.56 1.16
CA GLY A 90 23.24 10.80 2.53
C GLY A 90 23.38 9.47 3.27
N LEU A 91 24.30 9.42 4.21
CA LEU A 91 24.85 8.21 4.81
C LEU A 91 23.83 7.24 5.44
N ASN A 92 22.55 7.64 5.62
CA ASN A 92 21.43 6.73 5.92
C ASN A 92 20.06 7.40 5.72
N LEU A 93 19.01 6.60 5.60
CA LEU A 93 17.61 7.02 5.45
C LEU A 93 17.15 7.96 6.57
N PHE A 94 17.63 7.74 7.77
CA PHE A 94 17.26 8.53 8.95
C PHE A 94 17.76 9.98 8.88
N ASP A 95 18.94 10.20 8.28
CA ASP A 95 19.45 11.55 8.02
C ASP A 95 18.62 12.27 6.96
N GLU A 96 18.12 11.55 5.95
CA GLU A 96 17.21 12.14 4.96
C GLU A 96 15.88 12.56 5.61
N VAL A 97 15.32 11.75 6.50
CA VAL A 97 14.11 12.11 7.28
C VAL A 97 14.36 13.34 8.15
N ARG A 98 15.54 13.46 8.78
CA ARG A 98 15.91 14.65 9.56
C ARG A 98 16.04 15.90 8.70
N ARG A 99 16.70 15.79 7.53
CA ARG A 99 16.86 16.91 6.57
C ARG A 99 15.51 17.35 6.02
N TYR A 100 14.62 16.40 5.72
CA TYR A 100 13.26 16.69 5.29
C TYR A 100 12.52 17.51 6.35
N GLY A 101 12.62 17.14 7.64
CA GLY A 101 12.08 17.93 8.73
C GLY A 101 12.63 19.36 8.79
N LEU A 102 13.94 19.55 8.61
CA LEU A 102 14.54 20.88 8.61
C LEU A 102 14.02 21.76 7.46
N GLN A 103 13.90 21.20 6.26
CA GLN A 103 13.36 21.92 5.10
C GLN A 103 11.86 22.22 5.24
N ALA A 104 11.10 21.37 5.88
CA ALA A 104 9.68 21.61 6.18
C ALA A 104 9.45 22.90 6.98
N ARG A 105 10.41 23.31 7.83
CA ARG A 105 10.35 24.59 8.57
C ARG A 105 10.36 25.80 7.65
N VAL A 106 11.14 25.75 6.57
CA VAL A 106 11.22 26.82 5.57
C VAL A 106 9.92 26.87 4.77
N ILE A 107 9.50 25.71 4.26
CA ILE A 107 8.29 25.59 3.44
C ILE A 107 7.05 26.05 4.23
N ALA A 108 6.94 25.69 5.52
CA ALA A 108 5.83 26.11 6.35
C ALA A 108 5.75 27.62 6.62
N ARG A 109 6.84 28.37 6.40
CA ARG A 109 6.83 29.85 6.43
C ARG A 109 6.44 30.47 5.10
N GLU A 110 6.78 29.82 4.01
CA GLU A 110 6.60 30.32 2.65
C GLU A 110 5.22 30.00 2.07
N GLU A 111 4.63 28.86 2.49
CA GLU A 111 3.36 28.38 1.97
C GLU A 111 2.24 28.60 3.00
N GLU A 112 1.25 29.41 2.63
CA GLU A 112 0.04 29.59 3.45
C GLU A 112 -0.75 28.28 3.53
N HIS A 113 -1.20 27.95 4.74
CA HIS A 113 -1.97 26.71 4.99
C HIS A 113 -2.79 26.82 6.27
N ASP A 114 -3.90 26.09 6.33
CA ASP A 114 -4.79 26.02 7.49
C ASP A 114 -4.53 24.77 8.34
N VAL A 115 -4.08 23.67 7.71
CA VAL A 115 -3.83 22.38 8.34
C VAL A 115 -2.58 21.73 7.74
N ILE A 116 -1.86 20.99 8.56
CA ILE A 116 -0.72 20.18 8.16
C ILE A 116 -1.15 18.72 8.15
N HIS A 117 -0.89 18.01 7.06
CA HIS A 117 -1.20 16.59 6.92
C HIS A 117 0.06 15.83 6.50
N ALA A 118 0.54 14.89 7.31
CA ALA A 118 1.75 14.12 7.08
C ALA A 118 1.42 12.62 6.93
N HIS A 119 1.98 11.99 5.90
CA HIS A 119 1.70 10.60 5.52
C HIS A 119 2.86 9.67 5.89
N ASP A 120 2.64 8.73 6.79
CA ASP A 120 3.59 7.76 7.34
C ASP A 120 4.83 8.36 8.02
N TRP A 121 5.58 7.52 8.72
CA TRP A 121 6.68 7.91 9.59
C TRP A 121 7.79 8.73 8.90
N LEU A 122 8.04 8.47 7.61
CA LEU A 122 9.02 9.20 6.81
C LEU A 122 8.73 10.70 6.71
N SER A 123 7.47 11.10 6.85
CA SER A 123 7.02 12.49 6.77
C SER A 123 6.59 13.09 8.11
N PHE A 124 6.42 12.29 9.17
CA PHE A 124 5.94 12.78 10.46
C PHE A 124 6.83 13.86 11.05
N ARG A 125 8.15 13.69 10.96
CA ARG A 125 9.10 14.72 11.41
C ARG A 125 8.92 16.04 10.66
N ALA A 126 8.66 15.99 9.35
CA ALA A 126 8.38 17.18 8.55
C ALA A 126 7.09 17.88 9.04
N GLY A 127 6.04 17.11 9.31
CA GLY A 127 4.80 17.63 9.88
C GLY A 127 5.00 18.30 11.26
N ILE A 128 5.76 17.66 12.16
CA ILE A 128 6.07 18.20 13.49
C ILE A 128 6.85 19.52 13.38
N GLU A 129 7.86 19.59 12.54
CA GLU A 129 8.67 20.78 12.38
C GLU A 129 7.87 21.92 11.71
N ALA A 130 6.98 21.61 10.77
CA ALA A 130 6.05 22.56 10.17
C ALA A 130 5.07 23.13 11.24
N LYS A 131 4.48 22.26 12.08
CA LYS A 131 3.59 22.66 13.19
C LYS A 131 4.28 23.62 14.15
N LYS A 132 5.53 23.35 14.54
CA LYS A 132 6.31 24.22 15.46
C LYS A 132 6.50 25.62 14.89
N ILE A 133 6.57 25.78 13.58
CA ILE A 133 6.82 27.06 12.92
C ILE A 133 5.54 27.84 12.65
N SER A 134 4.51 27.16 12.15
CA SER A 134 3.27 27.81 11.71
C SER A 134 2.20 27.90 12.81
N GLY A 135 2.31 27.08 13.86
CA GLY A 135 1.28 26.92 14.88
C GLY A 135 -0.01 26.25 14.39
N LYS A 136 -0.04 25.79 13.13
CA LYS A 136 -1.22 25.16 12.53
C LYS A 136 -1.36 23.70 13.01
N PRO A 137 -2.60 23.17 13.10
CA PRO A 137 -2.84 21.81 13.56
C PRO A 137 -2.21 20.78 12.64
N LEU A 138 -1.70 19.69 13.24
CA LEU A 138 -1.06 18.58 12.57
C LEU A 138 -1.95 17.35 12.60
N ILE A 139 -2.23 16.81 11.43
CA ILE A 139 -2.81 15.48 11.22
C ILE A 139 -1.70 14.55 10.72
N VAL A 140 -1.58 13.37 11.32
CA VAL A 140 -0.77 12.28 10.78
C VAL A 140 -1.66 11.19 10.24
N HIS A 141 -1.35 10.71 9.04
CA HIS A 141 -2.09 9.65 8.35
C HIS A 141 -1.23 8.40 8.29
N VAL A 142 -1.69 7.33 8.90
CA VAL A 142 -0.98 6.06 9.00
C VAL A 142 -1.50 5.12 7.93
N HIS A 143 -0.64 4.82 6.95
CA HIS A 143 -0.92 3.83 5.90
C HIS A 143 -0.36 2.45 6.23
N ALA A 144 0.66 2.38 7.07
CA ALA A 144 1.17 1.16 7.67
C ALA A 144 2.06 1.52 8.87
N THR A 145 2.08 0.67 9.89
CA THR A 145 3.01 0.78 11.01
C THR A 145 4.24 -0.13 10.80
N GLU A 146 5.26 0.07 11.62
CA GLU A 146 6.42 -0.81 11.60
C GLU A 146 6.07 -2.24 12.05
N PHE A 147 5.05 -2.41 12.91
CA PHE A 147 4.54 -3.73 13.28
C PHE A 147 4.00 -4.49 12.06
N ASP A 148 3.27 -3.80 11.17
CA ASP A 148 2.76 -4.39 9.94
C ASP A 148 3.91 -4.85 9.03
N ARG A 149 4.96 -3.99 8.88
CA ARG A 149 6.06 -4.23 7.95
C ARG A 149 6.97 -5.38 8.35
N THR A 150 7.08 -5.63 9.66
CA THR A 150 8.06 -6.56 10.25
C THR A 150 7.45 -7.83 10.83
N GLY A 151 6.12 -8.02 10.67
CA GLY A 151 5.43 -9.15 11.28
C GLY A 151 5.49 -9.15 12.81
N GLY A 152 5.40 -7.96 13.42
CA GLY A 152 5.34 -7.79 14.87
C GLY A 152 6.70 -7.61 15.57
N LYS A 153 7.80 -7.46 14.83
CA LYS A 153 9.16 -7.22 15.40
C LYS A 153 9.71 -5.87 14.96
N PRO A 154 9.22 -4.75 15.52
CA PRO A 154 9.52 -3.41 15.02
C PRO A 154 10.99 -3.02 15.20
N ASN A 155 11.54 -2.32 14.21
CA ASN A 155 12.79 -1.60 14.37
C ASN A 155 12.61 -0.46 15.38
N GLN A 156 13.41 -0.42 16.41
CA GLN A 156 13.25 0.53 17.53
C GLN A 156 13.29 1.99 17.08
N TYR A 157 14.16 2.34 16.14
CA TYR A 157 14.26 3.72 15.66
C TYR A 157 12.98 4.15 14.90
N ILE A 158 12.46 3.28 14.02
CA ILE A 158 11.25 3.57 13.26
C ILE A 158 10.05 3.65 14.21
N TYR A 159 9.95 2.72 15.16
CA TYR A 159 8.94 2.77 16.22
C TYR A 159 8.97 4.10 16.98
N ASP A 160 10.16 4.57 17.37
CA ASP A 160 10.31 5.83 18.10
C ASP A 160 9.88 7.05 17.24
N GLU A 161 10.17 7.06 15.93
CA GLU A 161 9.73 8.13 15.02
C GLU A 161 8.21 8.06 14.79
N GLU A 162 7.63 6.86 14.61
CA GLU A 162 6.18 6.67 14.54
C GLU A 162 5.51 7.16 15.81
N ARG A 163 5.97 6.70 16.97
CA ARG A 163 5.44 7.11 18.29
C ARG A 163 5.53 8.62 18.49
N ARG A 164 6.65 9.24 18.13
CA ARG A 164 6.81 10.70 18.20
C ARG A 164 5.79 11.43 17.32
N GLY A 165 5.59 10.97 16.09
CA GLY A 165 4.60 11.51 15.14
C GLY A 165 3.18 11.44 15.71
N LEU A 166 2.79 10.25 16.16
CA LEU A 166 1.46 9.97 16.70
C LEU A 166 1.15 10.80 17.95
N HIS A 167 2.10 10.93 18.88
CA HIS A 167 1.91 11.76 20.08
C HIS A 167 1.86 13.26 19.77
N SER A 168 2.63 13.74 18.79
CA SER A 168 2.71 15.17 18.41
C SER A 168 1.53 15.65 17.56
N ALA A 169 0.80 14.76 16.94
CA ALA A 169 -0.37 15.07 16.13
C ALA A 169 -1.53 15.59 16.99
N ASP A 170 -2.37 16.43 16.41
CA ASP A 170 -3.64 16.86 17.02
C ASP A 170 -4.77 15.86 16.70
N CYS A 171 -4.68 15.20 15.54
CA CYS A 171 -5.54 14.10 15.14
C CYS A 171 -4.72 13.07 14.35
N ILE A 172 -5.12 11.80 14.44
CA ILE A 172 -4.53 10.70 13.69
C ILE A 172 -5.59 10.15 12.75
N ILE A 173 -5.24 9.92 11.50
CA ILE A 173 -6.04 9.17 10.54
C ILE A 173 -5.40 7.79 10.39
N ALA A 174 -6.18 6.75 10.60
CA ALA A 174 -5.83 5.36 10.30
C ALA A 174 -6.62 4.88 9.09
N VAL A 175 -5.97 4.13 8.19
CA VAL A 175 -6.63 3.66 6.94
C VAL A 175 -7.64 2.54 7.18
N SER A 176 -7.73 1.99 8.39
CA SER A 176 -8.65 0.92 8.77
C SER A 176 -8.84 0.86 10.29
N GLN A 177 -9.86 0.13 10.75
CA GLN A 177 -10.00 -0.20 12.17
C GLN A 177 -8.83 -1.08 12.62
N HIS A 178 -8.41 -2.05 11.80
CA HIS A 178 -7.22 -2.86 12.06
C HIS A 178 -5.98 -1.98 12.36
N THR A 179 -5.68 -1.00 11.51
CA THR A 179 -4.58 -0.06 11.76
C THR A 179 -4.79 0.78 13.03
N LYS A 180 -6.02 1.21 13.31
CA LYS A 180 -6.35 1.92 14.55
C LYS A 180 -6.06 1.06 15.77
N ASP A 181 -6.45 -0.22 15.75
CA ASP A 181 -6.25 -1.15 16.86
C ASP A 181 -4.75 -1.39 17.12
N VAL A 182 -3.95 -1.56 16.07
CA VAL A 182 -2.47 -1.65 16.16
C VAL A 182 -1.88 -0.38 16.80
N ILE A 183 -2.36 0.81 16.43
CA ILE A 183 -1.88 2.08 17.00
C ILE A 183 -2.23 2.18 18.48
N VAL A 184 -3.45 1.82 18.88
CA VAL A 184 -3.89 1.85 20.28
C VAL A 184 -3.08 0.86 21.11
N GLU A 185 -2.90 -0.36 20.62
CA GLU A 185 -2.22 -1.44 21.34
C GLU A 185 -0.73 -1.15 21.56
N HIS A 186 -0.04 -0.66 20.53
CA HIS A 186 1.43 -0.63 20.56
C HIS A 186 2.04 0.75 20.81
N TYR A 187 1.30 1.85 20.58
CA TYR A 187 1.85 3.21 20.71
C TYR A 187 1.29 4.02 21.86
N ALA A 188 0.43 3.43 22.68
CA ALA A 188 -0.24 4.10 23.83
C ALA A 188 -0.96 5.39 23.42
N ILE A 189 -1.70 5.37 22.34
CA ILE A 189 -2.51 6.48 21.83
C ILE A 189 -3.98 6.25 22.25
N SER A 190 -4.64 7.31 22.73
CA SER A 190 -6.07 7.27 23.05
C SER A 190 -6.90 7.05 21.78
N PRO A 191 -7.88 6.12 21.79
CA PRO A 191 -8.74 5.81 20.64
C PRO A 191 -9.50 7.02 20.08
N GLU A 192 -9.84 8.00 20.93
CA GLU A 192 -10.58 9.22 20.54
C GLU A 192 -9.74 10.14 19.65
N LYS A 193 -8.41 10.02 19.70
CA LYS A 193 -7.49 10.78 18.85
C LYS A 193 -7.41 10.22 17.43
N ILE A 194 -7.93 8.99 17.20
CA ILE A 194 -7.76 8.25 15.96
C ILE A 194 -9.08 8.14 15.20
N MET A 195 -9.13 8.72 14.01
CA MET A 195 -10.23 8.63 13.06
C MET A 195 -9.93 7.61 11.98
N VAL A 196 -10.90 6.76 11.64
CA VAL A 196 -10.75 5.79 10.55
C VAL A 196 -11.25 6.38 9.24
N VAL A 197 -10.35 6.45 8.26
CA VAL A 197 -10.65 6.88 6.89
C VAL A 197 -10.10 5.83 5.94
N HIS A 198 -10.97 4.96 5.46
CA HIS A 198 -10.62 3.93 4.49
C HIS A 198 -10.12 4.55 3.19
N ASN A 199 -9.12 3.94 2.56
CA ASN A 199 -8.69 4.31 1.22
C ASN A 199 -9.82 4.05 0.21
N GLY A 200 -9.74 4.71 -0.92
CA GLY A 200 -10.65 4.48 -2.04
C GLY A 200 -9.96 3.82 -3.23
N ILE A 201 -10.72 3.66 -4.30
CA ILE A 201 -10.22 3.26 -5.60
C ILE A 201 -10.82 4.14 -6.69
N ASP A 202 -10.08 4.38 -7.78
CA ASP A 202 -10.66 4.89 -9.02
C ASP A 202 -11.36 3.72 -9.74
N GLN A 203 -12.62 3.94 -10.19
CA GLN A 203 -13.33 2.92 -10.95
C GLN A 203 -12.56 2.57 -12.23
N ALA A 204 -12.29 1.30 -12.44
CA ALA A 204 -11.55 0.84 -13.60
C ALA A 204 -12.38 1.03 -14.88
N GLU A 205 -11.79 1.62 -15.93
CA GLU A 205 -12.38 1.59 -17.25
C GLU A 205 -12.49 0.14 -17.75
N HIS A 206 -13.71 -0.34 -17.98
CA HIS A 206 -14.01 -1.74 -18.29
C HIS A 206 -13.67 -2.10 -19.75
N ARG A 207 -12.39 -2.14 -20.11
CA ARG A 207 -11.95 -2.72 -21.39
C ARG A 207 -11.54 -4.19 -21.20
N ARG A 208 -12.38 -5.11 -21.65
CA ARG A 208 -12.22 -6.57 -21.51
C ARG A 208 -11.25 -7.20 -22.55
N VAL A 209 -10.06 -6.70 -22.73
CA VAL A 209 -9.10 -7.32 -23.65
C VAL A 209 -8.04 -8.06 -22.88
N LEU A 210 -8.08 -9.40 -22.93
CA LEU A 210 -7.05 -10.25 -22.34
C LEU A 210 -5.79 -10.29 -23.23
N PRO A 211 -4.58 -10.32 -22.65
CA PRO A 211 -3.36 -10.58 -23.38
C PRO A 211 -3.42 -11.94 -24.10
N PRO A 212 -2.90 -12.07 -25.34
CA PRO A 212 -2.97 -13.32 -26.09
C PRO A 212 -2.42 -14.54 -25.34
N ALA A 213 -1.33 -14.36 -24.58
CA ALA A 213 -0.75 -15.44 -23.78
C ALA A 213 -1.69 -15.95 -22.68
N LEU A 214 -2.33 -15.04 -21.94
CA LEU A 214 -3.28 -15.38 -20.87
C LEU A 214 -4.59 -15.95 -21.47
N ALA A 215 -5.05 -15.39 -22.59
CA ALA A 215 -6.19 -15.93 -23.33
C ALA A 215 -5.94 -17.39 -23.79
N HIS A 216 -4.73 -17.68 -24.26
CA HIS A 216 -4.33 -19.04 -24.66
C HIS A 216 -4.31 -20.02 -23.45
N ILE A 217 -3.85 -19.58 -22.29
CA ILE A 217 -3.86 -20.37 -21.05
C ILE A 217 -5.31 -20.72 -20.66
N LYS A 218 -6.21 -19.74 -20.67
CA LYS A 218 -7.65 -19.92 -20.36
C LYS A 218 -8.34 -20.81 -21.39
N ALA A 219 -8.02 -20.67 -22.68
CA ALA A 219 -8.57 -21.51 -23.74
C ALA A 219 -8.21 -23.01 -23.59
N ARG A 220 -7.13 -23.32 -22.87
CA ARG A 220 -6.76 -24.70 -22.51
C ARG A 220 -7.45 -25.19 -21.24
N GLY A 221 -8.43 -24.47 -20.69
CA GLY A 221 -9.18 -24.80 -19.50
C GLY A 221 -8.42 -24.61 -18.19
N LYS A 222 -7.25 -23.97 -18.19
CA LYS A 222 -6.50 -23.67 -16.96
C LYS A 222 -7.16 -22.56 -16.17
N LYS A 223 -7.21 -22.72 -14.86
CA LYS A 223 -7.60 -21.70 -13.89
C LYS A 223 -6.38 -20.92 -13.43
N ILE A 224 -6.54 -19.61 -13.24
CA ILE A 224 -5.44 -18.71 -12.85
C ILE A 224 -5.72 -18.15 -11.47
N ILE A 225 -4.83 -18.42 -10.51
CA ILE A 225 -4.85 -17.85 -9.16
C ILE A 225 -3.75 -16.79 -9.08
N LEU A 226 -4.11 -15.58 -8.68
CA LEU A 226 -3.22 -14.40 -8.72
C LEU A 226 -2.91 -13.87 -7.32
N PHE A 227 -1.63 -13.63 -7.06
CA PHE A 227 -1.12 -12.81 -5.98
C PHE A 227 -0.50 -11.54 -6.56
N VAL A 228 -0.81 -10.37 -5.99
CA VAL A 228 -0.16 -9.09 -6.33
C VAL A 228 0.24 -8.38 -5.06
N GLY A 229 1.51 -8.08 -4.92
CA GLY A 229 2.01 -7.36 -3.76
C GLY A 229 3.52 -7.46 -3.63
N ARG A 230 4.07 -6.77 -2.62
CA ARG A 230 5.48 -6.93 -2.29
C ARG A 230 5.72 -8.35 -1.77
N ILE A 231 6.82 -8.96 -2.18
CA ILE A 231 7.22 -10.30 -1.71
C ILE A 231 7.97 -10.13 -0.39
N THR A 232 7.23 -9.86 0.68
CA THR A 232 7.71 -9.57 2.05
C THR A 232 6.89 -10.34 3.07
N ILE A 233 7.39 -10.49 4.29
CA ILE A 233 6.70 -11.19 5.39
C ILE A 233 5.28 -10.64 5.63
N GLN A 234 5.09 -9.34 5.50
CA GLN A 234 3.80 -8.67 5.65
C GLN A 234 2.72 -9.24 4.73
N LYS A 235 3.08 -9.59 3.48
CA LYS A 235 2.14 -10.02 2.44
C LYS A 235 1.90 -11.53 2.40
N GLY A 236 2.65 -12.31 3.20
CA GLY A 236 2.46 -13.76 3.33
C GLY A 236 2.68 -14.55 2.04
N PRO A 237 3.74 -14.27 1.25
CA PRO A 237 3.98 -15.01 0.01
C PRO A 237 4.27 -16.49 0.24
N ASP A 238 4.79 -16.85 1.40
CA ASP A 238 5.05 -18.22 1.83
C ASP A 238 3.75 -19.00 2.06
N TYR A 239 2.72 -18.38 2.63
CA TYR A 239 1.38 -18.95 2.74
C TYR A 239 0.76 -19.19 1.35
N PHE A 240 0.94 -18.25 0.42
CA PHE A 240 0.49 -18.45 -0.96
C PHE A 240 1.12 -19.66 -1.64
N ILE A 241 2.43 -19.92 -1.43
CA ILE A 241 3.11 -21.10 -1.95
C ILE A 241 2.58 -22.39 -1.30
N GLN A 242 2.34 -22.39 0.01
CA GLN A 242 1.78 -23.55 0.72
C GLN A 242 0.37 -23.87 0.23
N VAL A 243 -0.48 -22.86 0.07
CA VAL A 243 -1.82 -23.00 -0.52
C VAL A 243 -1.74 -23.54 -1.94
N ALA A 244 -0.82 -22.98 -2.76
CA ALA A 244 -0.63 -23.45 -4.14
C ALA A 244 -0.32 -24.95 -4.20
N ARG A 245 0.53 -25.45 -3.30
CA ARG A 245 0.82 -26.90 -3.24
C ARG A 245 -0.45 -27.71 -2.93
N ARG A 246 -1.23 -27.31 -1.91
CA ARG A 246 -2.47 -28.01 -1.52
C ARG A 246 -3.53 -28.00 -2.62
N VAL A 247 -3.74 -26.83 -3.28
CA VAL A 247 -4.70 -26.73 -4.39
C VAL A 247 -4.30 -27.65 -5.55
N LEU A 248 -3.00 -27.69 -5.91
CA LEU A 248 -2.51 -28.51 -7.01
C LEU A 248 -2.55 -30.00 -6.74
N ASP A 249 -2.59 -30.43 -5.47
CA ASP A 249 -2.85 -31.83 -5.10
C ASP A 249 -4.30 -32.25 -5.42
N ILE A 250 -5.24 -31.27 -5.45
CA ILE A 250 -6.67 -31.48 -5.73
C ILE A 250 -6.95 -31.23 -7.22
N ASP A 251 -6.48 -30.13 -7.78
CA ASP A 251 -6.68 -29.76 -9.17
C ASP A 251 -5.34 -29.36 -9.84
N PRO A 252 -4.73 -30.26 -10.64
CA PRO A 252 -3.47 -29.98 -11.34
C PRO A 252 -3.60 -28.98 -12.51
N ASN A 253 -4.83 -28.57 -12.86
CA ASN A 253 -5.13 -27.66 -13.96
C ASN A 253 -5.07 -26.18 -13.59
N VAL A 254 -4.54 -25.86 -12.40
CA VAL A 254 -4.39 -24.50 -11.91
C VAL A 254 -2.99 -23.98 -12.24
N LEU A 255 -2.93 -22.69 -12.60
CA LEU A 255 -1.70 -21.90 -12.73
C LEU A 255 -1.71 -20.80 -11.68
N PHE A 256 -0.66 -20.72 -10.90
CA PHE A 256 -0.46 -19.66 -9.95
C PHE A 256 0.41 -18.56 -10.57
N ILE A 257 0.06 -17.29 -10.35
CA ILE A 257 0.86 -16.13 -10.79
C ILE A 257 1.16 -15.27 -9.57
N MET A 258 2.43 -15.03 -9.29
CA MET A 258 2.89 -14.09 -8.27
C MET A 258 3.50 -12.88 -8.93
N SER A 259 2.88 -11.70 -8.75
CA SER A 259 3.36 -10.43 -9.27
C SER A 259 3.82 -9.52 -8.16
N GLY A 260 5.05 -9.07 -8.24
CA GLY A 260 5.71 -8.19 -7.29
C GLY A 260 7.19 -8.47 -7.17
N SER A 261 7.84 -7.78 -6.25
CA SER A 261 9.22 -7.98 -5.85
C SER A 261 9.37 -7.70 -4.35
N GLY A 262 10.43 -8.14 -3.72
CA GLY A 262 10.69 -7.93 -2.30
C GLY A 262 11.86 -8.76 -1.77
N ASP A 263 12.16 -8.56 -0.51
CA ASP A 263 13.28 -9.20 0.20
C ASP A 263 13.17 -10.73 0.29
N MET A 264 11.95 -11.27 0.30
CA MET A 264 11.71 -12.72 0.32
C MET A 264 11.72 -13.38 -1.08
N GLU A 265 11.91 -12.65 -2.18
CA GLU A 265 11.76 -13.18 -3.53
C GLU A 265 12.60 -14.45 -3.78
N HIS A 266 13.89 -14.42 -3.44
CA HIS A 266 14.78 -15.59 -3.60
C HIS A 266 14.36 -16.78 -2.71
N GLN A 267 13.90 -16.51 -1.49
CA GLN A 267 13.42 -17.53 -0.58
C GLN A 267 12.15 -18.19 -1.12
N ILE A 268 11.21 -17.41 -1.64
CA ILE A 268 9.94 -17.89 -2.16
C ILE A 268 10.11 -18.69 -3.46
N ILE A 269 11.01 -18.25 -4.36
CA ILE A 269 11.36 -19.02 -5.57
C ILE A 269 11.95 -20.39 -5.19
N ARG A 270 12.86 -20.42 -4.20
CA ARG A 270 13.44 -21.67 -3.71
C ARG A 270 12.37 -22.57 -3.09
N MET A 271 11.51 -22.02 -2.23
CA MET A 271 10.40 -22.77 -1.61
C MET A 271 9.48 -23.39 -2.66
N ALA A 272 9.12 -22.65 -3.70
CA ALA A 272 8.33 -23.17 -4.81
C ALA A 272 9.02 -24.33 -5.55
N ALA A 273 10.33 -24.21 -5.78
CA ALA A 273 11.12 -25.28 -6.42
C ALA A 273 11.19 -26.53 -5.53
N ASP A 274 11.47 -26.38 -4.23
CA ASP A 274 11.56 -27.47 -3.26
C ASP A 274 10.21 -28.22 -3.12
N MET A 275 9.08 -27.51 -3.30
CA MET A 275 7.74 -28.09 -3.31
C MET A 275 7.31 -28.65 -4.68
N GLY A 276 8.19 -28.62 -5.69
CA GLY A 276 7.89 -29.13 -7.03
C GLY A 276 6.87 -28.31 -7.82
N LEU A 277 6.83 -26.98 -7.62
CA LEU A 277 5.87 -26.08 -8.25
C LEU A 277 6.44 -25.33 -9.47
N GLY A 278 7.64 -25.69 -9.95
CA GLY A 278 8.37 -24.92 -10.98
C GLY A 278 7.63 -24.72 -12.30
N ASP A 279 6.73 -25.61 -12.69
CA ASP A 279 5.89 -25.53 -13.89
C ASP A 279 4.45 -25.05 -13.61
N LYS A 280 4.12 -24.80 -12.36
CA LYS A 280 2.77 -24.46 -11.87
C LYS A 280 2.66 -23.05 -11.32
N ILE A 281 3.80 -22.38 -11.11
CA ILE A 281 3.84 -21.00 -10.63
C ILE A 281 4.70 -20.13 -11.54
N VAL A 282 4.20 -18.92 -11.84
CA VAL A 282 4.89 -17.91 -12.63
C VAL A 282 5.20 -16.72 -11.74
N PHE A 283 6.46 -16.37 -11.63
CA PHE A 283 6.92 -15.13 -11.01
C PHE A 283 6.98 -14.04 -12.08
N ALA A 284 5.97 -13.15 -12.09
CA ALA A 284 5.81 -12.13 -13.14
C ALA A 284 6.64 -10.87 -12.89
N GLY A 285 7.35 -10.80 -11.75
CA GLY A 285 8.05 -9.59 -11.35
C GLY A 285 7.10 -8.41 -11.05
N PHE A 286 7.65 -7.21 -10.95
CA PHE A 286 6.88 -6.02 -10.65
C PHE A 286 6.13 -5.51 -11.88
N VAL A 287 4.79 -5.56 -11.83
CA VAL A 287 3.86 -5.15 -12.90
C VAL A 287 3.00 -3.98 -12.43
N ARG A 288 2.66 -3.04 -13.32
CA ARG A 288 1.82 -1.87 -13.03
C ARG A 288 0.99 -1.42 -14.23
N GLY A 289 0.03 -0.50 -13.97
CA GLY A 289 -0.81 0.10 -15.03
C GLY A 289 -1.61 -0.95 -15.79
N ASP A 290 -1.68 -0.80 -17.11
CA ASP A 290 -2.47 -1.66 -17.99
C ASP A 290 -2.11 -3.14 -17.88
N GLU A 291 -0.83 -3.45 -17.69
CA GLU A 291 -0.38 -4.85 -17.57
C GLU A 291 -0.91 -5.49 -16.27
N LEU A 292 -0.93 -4.74 -15.17
CA LEU A 292 -1.53 -5.20 -13.92
C LEU A 292 -3.05 -5.40 -14.05
N THR A 293 -3.73 -4.46 -14.71
CA THR A 293 -5.17 -4.58 -15.03
C THR A 293 -5.47 -5.85 -15.83
N LYS A 294 -4.61 -6.19 -16.80
CA LYS A 294 -4.74 -7.43 -17.59
C LYS A 294 -4.55 -8.68 -16.73
N LEU A 295 -3.64 -8.67 -15.75
CA LEU A 295 -3.47 -9.78 -14.82
C LEU A 295 -4.71 -9.99 -13.96
N TYR A 296 -5.26 -8.93 -13.38
CA TYR A 296 -6.50 -9.03 -12.61
C TYR A 296 -7.63 -9.66 -13.46
N ARG A 297 -7.87 -9.15 -14.66
CA ARG A 297 -8.94 -9.67 -15.56
C ARG A 297 -8.75 -11.09 -16.03
N ALA A 298 -7.51 -11.56 -16.09
CA ALA A 298 -7.21 -12.94 -16.46
C ALA A 298 -7.40 -13.92 -15.31
N ALA A 299 -7.28 -13.46 -14.07
CA ALA A 299 -7.37 -14.31 -12.89
C ALA A 299 -8.79 -14.83 -12.67
N ASP A 300 -8.89 -16.07 -12.26
CA ASP A 300 -10.15 -16.69 -11.78
C ASP A 300 -10.35 -16.42 -10.28
N LEU A 301 -9.27 -16.11 -9.55
CA LEU A 301 -9.33 -15.68 -8.16
C LEU A 301 -8.05 -14.87 -7.82
N TYR A 302 -8.23 -13.78 -7.12
CA TYR A 302 -7.13 -13.05 -6.47
C TYR A 302 -7.03 -13.49 -5.01
N VAL A 303 -5.81 -13.77 -4.52
CA VAL A 303 -5.56 -14.23 -3.15
C VAL A 303 -4.58 -13.29 -2.46
N MET A 304 -4.97 -12.76 -1.30
CA MET A 304 -4.19 -11.87 -0.46
C MET A 304 -4.03 -12.45 0.94
N PRO A 305 -3.06 -13.36 1.17
CA PRO A 305 -2.87 -14.07 2.43
C PRO A 305 -1.97 -13.25 3.38
N SER A 306 -2.20 -11.93 3.45
CA SER A 306 -1.35 -11.02 4.21
C SER A 306 -1.39 -11.31 5.71
N VAL A 307 -0.22 -11.35 6.34
CA VAL A 307 -0.06 -11.49 7.80
C VAL A 307 -0.62 -10.26 8.52
N SER A 308 -0.38 -9.08 7.96
CA SER A 308 -0.97 -7.81 8.38
C SER A 308 -1.13 -6.90 7.17
N GLU A 309 -2.36 -6.55 6.85
CA GLU A 309 -2.68 -5.68 5.72
C GLU A 309 -3.41 -4.44 6.23
N PRO A 310 -2.75 -3.28 6.33
CA PRO A 310 -3.39 -2.06 6.82
C PRO A 310 -4.67 -1.71 6.08
N PHE A 311 -4.68 -1.87 4.76
CA PHE A 311 -5.91 -1.72 3.98
C PHE A 311 -6.06 -2.77 2.89
N GLY A 312 -5.25 -2.75 1.81
CA GLY A 312 -5.31 -3.71 0.72
C GLY A 312 -5.97 -3.16 -0.55
N ILE A 313 -5.45 -2.06 -1.10
CA ILE A 313 -5.94 -1.45 -2.36
C ILE A 313 -5.96 -2.48 -3.50
N THR A 314 -5.00 -3.39 -3.56
CA THR A 314 -4.92 -4.44 -4.59
C THR A 314 -6.12 -5.40 -4.60
N ALA A 315 -6.75 -5.63 -3.44
CA ALA A 315 -7.99 -6.41 -3.36
C ALA A 315 -9.16 -5.67 -4.01
N LEU A 316 -9.26 -4.36 -3.80
CA LEU A 316 -10.28 -3.54 -4.46
C LEU A 316 -10.03 -3.44 -5.97
N GLU A 317 -8.75 -3.32 -6.39
CA GLU A 317 -8.38 -3.33 -7.82
C GLU A 317 -8.81 -4.62 -8.50
N ALA A 318 -8.63 -5.77 -7.85
CA ALA A 318 -9.07 -7.07 -8.38
C ALA A 318 -10.59 -7.10 -8.57
N LEU A 319 -11.36 -6.72 -7.55
CA LEU A 319 -12.83 -6.66 -7.61
C LEU A 319 -13.34 -5.66 -8.66
N ALA A 320 -12.74 -4.47 -8.74
CA ALA A 320 -13.08 -3.48 -9.77
C ALA A 320 -12.83 -4.00 -11.20
N ASN A 321 -11.99 -5.02 -11.35
CA ASN A 321 -11.76 -5.71 -12.62
C ASN A 321 -12.63 -6.98 -12.79
N GLY A 322 -13.58 -7.23 -11.88
CA GLY A 322 -14.51 -8.36 -11.92
C GLY A 322 -13.91 -9.69 -11.45
N THR A 323 -12.77 -9.65 -10.78
CA THR A 323 -12.10 -10.85 -10.26
C THR A 323 -12.51 -11.08 -8.81
N PRO A 324 -13.11 -12.24 -8.47
CA PRO A 324 -13.39 -12.59 -7.09
C PRO A 324 -12.11 -12.66 -6.25
N ILE A 325 -12.23 -12.42 -4.95
CA ILE A 325 -11.07 -12.36 -4.06
C ILE A 325 -11.20 -13.25 -2.82
N LEU A 326 -10.06 -13.74 -2.36
CA LEU A 326 -9.87 -14.31 -1.04
C LEU A 326 -8.84 -13.45 -0.29
N VAL A 327 -9.25 -12.85 0.83
CA VAL A 327 -8.40 -11.98 1.64
C VAL A 327 -8.22 -12.52 3.05
N SER A 328 -7.09 -12.20 3.68
CA SER A 328 -6.93 -12.48 5.09
C SER A 328 -7.89 -11.63 5.92
N LYS A 329 -8.37 -12.19 7.05
CA LYS A 329 -9.16 -11.44 8.04
C LYS A 329 -8.35 -10.31 8.68
N GLN A 330 -7.02 -10.42 8.66
CA GLN A 330 -6.06 -9.44 9.17
C GLN A 330 -5.79 -8.33 8.13
N SER A 331 -6.85 -7.87 7.45
CA SER A 331 -6.75 -6.80 6.44
C SER A 331 -7.88 -5.78 6.57
N GLY A 332 -7.55 -4.51 6.37
CA GLY A 332 -8.53 -3.43 6.35
C GLY A 332 -9.56 -3.55 5.21
N ALA A 333 -9.20 -4.17 4.09
CA ALA A 333 -10.16 -4.46 3.01
C ALA A 333 -11.29 -5.39 3.49
N ALA A 334 -11.01 -6.32 4.40
CA ALA A 334 -12.01 -7.21 4.97
C ALA A 334 -13.10 -6.47 5.78
N GLU A 335 -12.82 -5.21 6.21
CA GLU A 335 -13.78 -4.39 6.96
C GLU A 335 -14.88 -3.79 6.07
N VAL A 336 -14.53 -3.45 4.83
CA VAL A 336 -15.39 -2.71 3.90
C VAL A 336 -16.02 -3.57 2.81
N LEU A 337 -15.54 -4.81 2.65
CA LEU A 337 -16.00 -5.75 1.63
C LEU A 337 -16.85 -6.85 2.28
N THR A 338 -18.06 -7.07 1.76
CA THR A 338 -19.03 -8.03 2.29
C THR A 338 -19.03 -9.32 1.47
N HIS A 339 -19.08 -9.22 0.15
CA HIS A 339 -19.23 -10.34 -0.77
C HIS A 339 -17.87 -10.90 -1.24
N VAL A 340 -17.00 -11.17 -0.27
CA VAL A 340 -15.65 -11.69 -0.52
C VAL A 340 -15.33 -12.85 0.41
N LEU A 341 -14.44 -13.74 -0.02
CA LEU A 341 -13.97 -14.81 0.82
C LEU A 341 -12.93 -14.28 1.81
N LYS A 342 -13.06 -14.68 3.07
CA LYS A 342 -12.15 -14.26 4.17
C LYS A 342 -11.63 -15.52 4.88
N SER A 343 -10.32 -15.56 5.14
CA SER A 343 -9.67 -16.65 5.88
C SER A 343 -8.63 -16.08 6.84
N ASP A 344 -8.25 -16.81 7.86
CA ASP A 344 -7.06 -16.46 8.60
C ASP A 344 -5.83 -16.81 7.75
N PHE A 345 -4.80 -15.95 7.74
CA PHE A 345 -3.65 -16.13 6.84
C PHE A 345 -2.86 -17.42 7.08
N TRP A 346 -2.93 -17.96 8.29
CA TRP A 346 -2.27 -19.22 8.66
C TRP A 346 -3.10 -20.47 8.36
N ASP A 347 -4.39 -20.32 8.05
CA ASP A 347 -5.30 -21.45 7.79
C ASP A 347 -5.23 -21.87 6.32
N ILE A 348 -4.20 -22.65 6.01
CA ILE A 348 -3.93 -23.14 4.65
C ILE A 348 -5.08 -24.01 4.14
N ASP A 349 -5.69 -24.84 5.01
CA ASP A 349 -6.74 -25.76 4.61
C ASP A 349 -8.04 -25.00 4.28
N ASP A 350 -8.46 -24.03 5.11
CA ASP A 350 -9.62 -23.16 4.81
C ASP A 350 -9.42 -22.34 3.54
N MET A 351 -8.23 -21.77 3.33
CA MET A 351 -7.92 -21.07 2.07
C MET A 351 -7.98 -22.01 0.87
N THR A 352 -7.44 -23.23 0.99
CA THR A 352 -7.45 -24.24 -0.08
C THR A 352 -8.88 -24.62 -0.46
N ASP A 353 -9.72 -24.92 0.52
CA ASP A 353 -11.12 -25.31 0.30
C ASP A 353 -11.88 -24.17 -0.41
N LYS A 354 -11.72 -22.93 0.02
CA LYS A 354 -12.36 -21.76 -0.61
C LYS A 354 -11.91 -21.57 -2.05
N ILE A 355 -10.62 -21.70 -2.33
CA ILE A 355 -10.07 -21.59 -3.69
C ILE A 355 -10.66 -22.68 -4.58
N VAL A 356 -10.61 -23.93 -4.14
CA VAL A 356 -11.12 -25.08 -4.92
C VAL A 356 -12.61 -24.90 -5.22
N ASN A 357 -13.41 -24.50 -4.23
CA ASN A 357 -14.85 -24.28 -4.43
C ASN A 357 -15.13 -23.20 -5.48
N VAL A 358 -14.38 -22.08 -5.49
CA VAL A 358 -14.57 -21.01 -6.47
C VAL A 358 -14.18 -21.44 -7.87
N ILE A 359 -13.01 -22.09 -8.03
CA ILE A 359 -12.54 -22.49 -9.37
C ILE A 359 -13.35 -23.62 -9.99
N GLN A 360 -14.02 -24.45 -9.17
CA GLN A 360 -14.87 -25.56 -9.62
C GLN A 360 -16.33 -25.14 -9.85
N SER A 361 -16.79 -24.02 -9.29
CA SER A 361 -18.17 -23.54 -9.41
C SER A 361 -18.23 -22.21 -10.16
N THR A 362 -18.60 -22.25 -11.45
CA THR A 362 -18.80 -21.05 -12.26
C THR A 362 -19.84 -20.12 -11.63
N GLY A 363 -20.94 -20.66 -11.10
CA GLY A 363 -21.98 -19.83 -10.45
C GLY A 363 -21.46 -19.11 -9.22
N LEU A 364 -20.64 -19.75 -8.36
CA LEU A 364 -20.02 -19.10 -7.20
C LEU A 364 -19.02 -18.03 -7.64
N HIS A 365 -18.15 -18.36 -8.62
CA HIS A 365 -17.18 -17.42 -9.19
C HIS A 365 -17.87 -16.15 -9.71
N ASP A 366 -18.89 -16.30 -10.56
CA ASP A 366 -19.57 -15.17 -11.18
C ASP A 366 -20.33 -14.32 -10.14
N THR A 367 -21.00 -14.97 -9.18
CA THR A 367 -21.70 -14.26 -8.08
C THR A 367 -20.72 -13.46 -7.23
N LEU A 368 -19.58 -14.03 -6.83
CA LEU A 368 -18.56 -13.33 -6.03
C LEU A 368 -17.93 -12.18 -6.80
N GLY A 369 -17.67 -12.35 -8.10
CA GLY A 369 -17.13 -11.29 -8.95
C GLY A 369 -18.10 -10.13 -9.11
N GLU A 370 -19.39 -10.41 -9.37
CA GLU A 370 -20.44 -9.40 -9.54
C GLU A 370 -20.74 -8.67 -8.22
N MET A 371 -21.05 -9.40 -7.16
CA MET A 371 -21.42 -8.81 -5.87
C MET A 371 -20.23 -8.10 -5.21
N GLY A 372 -19.00 -8.64 -5.31
CA GLY A 372 -17.79 -7.95 -4.85
C GLY A 372 -17.49 -6.68 -5.65
N GLY A 373 -17.82 -6.66 -6.95
CA GLY A 373 -17.78 -5.46 -7.78
C GLY A 373 -18.69 -4.35 -7.24
N HIS A 374 -19.90 -4.70 -6.81
CA HIS A 374 -20.84 -3.74 -6.17
C HIS A 374 -20.32 -3.23 -4.83
N ASP A 375 -19.67 -4.07 -4.01
CA ASP A 375 -19.06 -3.59 -2.76
C ASP A 375 -18.05 -2.46 -3.01
N VAL A 376 -17.26 -2.56 -4.07
CA VAL A 376 -16.20 -1.59 -4.41
C VAL A 376 -16.76 -0.25 -4.91
N GLU A 377 -17.96 -0.22 -5.52
CA GLU A 377 -18.58 1.02 -6.02
C GLU A 377 -18.72 2.10 -4.94
N HIS A 378 -18.81 1.71 -3.68
CA HIS A 378 -18.97 2.61 -2.54
C HIS A 378 -17.64 2.96 -1.85
N VAL A 379 -16.53 2.30 -2.21
CA VAL A 379 -15.19 2.52 -1.63
C VAL A 379 -14.41 3.47 -2.53
N THR A 380 -14.72 4.77 -2.46
CA THR A 380 -14.20 5.79 -3.38
C THR A 380 -13.25 6.77 -2.69
N TRP A 381 -12.36 7.38 -3.47
CA TRP A 381 -11.51 8.47 -2.98
C TRP A 381 -12.33 9.70 -2.60
N GLU A 382 -13.45 9.94 -3.23
CA GLU A 382 -14.39 11.03 -2.90
C GLU A 382 -14.95 10.85 -1.48
N SER A 383 -15.31 9.63 -1.10
CA SER A 383 -15.77 9.31 0.27
C SER A 383 -14.63 9.53 1.29
N ALA A 384 -13.42 9.08 0.98
CA ALA A 384 -12.25 9.30 1.83
C ALA A 384 -11.95 10.80 2.00
N ALA A 385 -11.97 11.57 0.90
CA ALA A 385 -11.75 13.01 0.93
C ALA A 385 -12.81 13.74 1.76
N GLY A 386 -14.09 13.37 1.63
CA GLY A 386 -15.18 13.95 2.43
C GLY A 386 -14.95 13.78 3.93
N LYS A 387 -14.56 12.57 4.37
CA LYS A 387 -14.19 12.32 5.78
C LYS A 387 -12.99 13.16 6.21
N CYS A 388 -11.95 13.27 5.38
CA CYS A 388 -10.79 14.11 5.67
C CYS A 388 -11.17 15.59 5.81
N ILE A 389 -12.05 16.11 4.96
CA ILE A 389 -12.53 17.50 5.02
C ILE A 389 -13.24 17.76 6.36
N THR A 390 -14.14 16.88 6.78
CA THR A 390 -14.81 17.00 8.08
C THR A 390 -13.78 17.04 9.23
N ILE A 391 -12.77 16.18 9.19
CA ILE A 391 -11.68 16.17 10.19
C ILE A 391 -10.89 17.49 10.15
N TYR A 392 -10.61 18.05 8.97
CA TYR A 392 -9.91 19.33 8.84
C TYR A 392 -10.71 20.48 9.45
N GLU A 393 -12.01 20.56 9.15
CA GLU A 393 -12.91 21.57 9.69
C GLU A 393 -12.99 21.50 11.21
N ASP A 394 -13.16 20.31 11.75
CA ASP A 394 -13.24 20.09 13.20
C ASP A 394 -11.97 20.54 13.93
N ILE A 395 -10.78 20.19 13.37
CA ILE A 395 -9.52 20.48 14.02
C ILE A 395 -9.13 21.95 13.91
N ILE A 396 -9.44 22.59 12.78
CA ILE A 396 -9.24 24.04 12.57
C ILE A 396 -10.13 24.83 13.53
N ASN A 397 -11.39 24.42 13.71
CA ASN A 397 -12.33 25.09 14.63
C ASN A 397 -11.90 24.96 16.10
N LYS A 398 -11.34 23.81 16.50
CA LYS A 398 -10.79 23.61 17.86
C LYS A 398 -9.50 24.40 18.12
N ALA A 399 -8.76 24.78 17.09
CA ALA A 399 -7.51 25.54 17.19
C ALA A 399 -7.70 27.05 17.19
N ARG A 400 -8.90 27.54 16.86
CA ARG A 400 -9.32 28.96 16.96
C ARG A 400 -9.81 29.27 18.37
#